data_610bc97d6b4b86c3cd1c2a867f190190
#
_entry.id   610bc97d6b4b86c3cd1c2a867f190190
#
_cell.length_a   1.000
_cell.length_b   1.000
_cell.length_c   1.000
_cell.angle_alpha   90.00
_cell.angle_beta   90.00
_cell.angle_gamma   90.00
#
_symmetry.space_group_name_H-M   'P 1'
#
loop_
_entity.id
_entity.type
_entity.pdbx_description
1 polymer ?
#
loop_
_entity_poly.entity_id
_entity_poly.type
_entity_poly.pdbx_seq_one_letter_code
_entity_poly.pdbx_strand_id
1 'polypeptide(L)'
;PSAVNPNAEIYAKLGIPFVMGTTGGDREALARTLADSGLYAVISPNMGKQIVALQSMLTQAARDFPGAWSGYTMKVTESHQSTKVDTSGTAKALVECFQGLGLKFDVSEIELLREHQGQLAFGVPQDHLDSGHAFHTYTLTSPDGSVVFEFKHNVCGRRTYAEGSVDACLFLKSQIDAGSEQRVFSMQDILRAGALS
;
A
#
# COMPACT_ATOMS: atom_id res chain seq x y z
N PRO A 1 -8.57 -1.88 12.51
CA PRO A 1 -7.34 -1.37 13.18
C PRO A 1 -7.27 -1.75 14.67
N SER A 2 -8.37 -1.65 15.42
CA SER A 2 -8.40 -1.93 16.88
C SER A 2 -8.07 -3.38 17.25
N ALA A 3 -8.25 -4.33 16.35
CA ALA A 3 -7.97 -5.75 16.58
C ALA A 3 -6.52 -6.16 16.27
N VAL A 4 -5.66 -5.27 15.76
CA VAL A 4 -4.30 -5.60 15.33
C VAL A 4 -3.48 -6.19 16.48
N ASN A 5 -3.30 -5.43 17.55
CA ASN A 5 -2.47 -5.84 18.69
C ASN A 5 -3.12 -6.99 19.51
N PRO A 6 -4.42 -6.94 19.87
CA PRO A 6 -5.06 -8.06 20.57
C PRO A 6 -4.96 -9.38 19.80
N ASN A 7 -5.16 -9.37 18.47
CA ASN A 7 -5.02 -10.59 17.67
C ASN A 7 -3.57 -11.10 17.67
N ALA A 8 -2.58 -10.21 17.50
CA ALA A 8 -1.18 -10.60 17.53
C ALA A 8 -0.77 -11.25 18.89
N GLU A 9 -1.25 -10.71 20.00
CA GLU A 9 -1.05 -11.29 21.34
C GLU A 9 -1.66 -12.69 21.47
N ILE A 10 -2.86 -12.89 20.92
CA ILE A 10 -3.50 -14.21 20.92
C ILE A 10 -2.69 -15.20 20.08
N TYR A 11 -2.25 -14.81 18.88
CA TYR A 11 -1.43 -15.66 18.01
C TYR A 11 -0.08 -15.97 18.66
N ALA A 12 0.53 -15.01 19.35
CA ALA A 12 1.76 -15.20 20.12
C ALA A 12 1.59 -16.24 21.23
N LYS A 13 0.52 -16.14 22.02
CA LYS A 13 0.22 -17.11 23.10
C LYS A 13 -0.03 -18.52 22.57
N LEU A 14 -0.61 -18.64 21.39
CA LEU A 14 -0.95 -19.93 20.77
C LEU A 14 0.17 -20.50 19.87
N GLY A 15 1.24 -19.75 19.66
CA GLY A 15 2.32 -20.15 18.75
C GLY A 15 1.90 -20.24 17.28
N ILE A 16 0.89 -19.46 16.85
CA ILE A 16 0.30 -19.54 15.52
C ILE A 16 0.94 -18.49 14.59
N PRO A 17 1.69 -18.89 13.54
CA PRO A 17 2.14 -18.00 12.48
C PRO A 17 0.96 -17.33 11.76
N PHE A 18 1.14 -16.06 11.33
CA PHE A 18 0.03 -15.34 10.73
C PHE A 18 0.43 -14.35 9.62
N VAL A 19 -0.55 -14.01 8.79
CA VAL A 19 -0.48 -12.94 7.79
C VAL A 19 -1.43 -11.83 8.19
N MET A 20 -0.93 -10.59 8.25
CA MET A 20 -1.71 -9.42 8.67
C MET A 20 -1.62 -8.31 7.63
N GLY A 21 -2.76 -8.08 6.94
CA GLY A 21 -2.93 -7.00 5.94
C GLY A 21 -3.58 -5.74 6.51
N THR A 22 -3.91 -5.72 7.79
CA THR A 22 -4.64 -4.62 8.42
C THR A 22 -3.73 -3.42 8.67
N THR A 23 -4.22 -2.23 8.32
CA THR A 23 -3.59 -0.95 8.67
C THR A 23 -3.93 -0.55 10.11
N GLY A 24 -3.11 0.34 10.72
CA GLY A 24 -3.34 0.85 12.09
C GLY A 24 -2.75 -0.06 13.16
N GLY A 25 -3.29 0.04 14.37
CA GLY A 25 -2.71 -0.55 15.58
C GLY A 25 -1.44 0.17 16.05
N ASP A 26 -0.95 -0.22 17.23
CA ASP A 26 0.36 0.21 17.72
C ASP A 26 1.45 -0.65 17.08
N ARG A 27 2.20 -0.07 16.15
CA ARG A 27 3.22 -0.77 15.37
C ARG A 27 4.45 -1.16 16.20
N GLU A 28 4.80 -0.38 17.19
CA GLU A 28 5.91 -0.67 18.09
C GLU A 28 5.54 -1.83 19.03
N ALA A 29 4.34 -1.81 19.62
CA ALA A 29 3.84 -2.91 20.41
C ALA A 29 3.73 -4.20 19.60
N LEU A 30 3.25 -4.15 18.36
CA LEU A 30 3.22 -5.29 17.45
C LEU A 30 4.62 -5.87 17.20
N ALA A 31 5.59 -5.00 16.90
CA ALA A 31 6.97 -5.42 16.67
C ALA A 31 7.58 -6.09 17.94
N ARG A 32 7.34 -5.54 19.13
CA ARG A 32 7.76 -6.15 20.39
C ARG A 32 7.13 -7.53 20.59
N THR A 33 5.81 -7.65 20.43
CA THR A 33 5.10 -8.94 20.55
C THR A 33 5.68 -10.00 19.62
N LEU A 34 6.03 -9.64 18.39
CA LEU A 34 6.63 -10.56 17.43
C LEU A 34 8.07 -10.92 17.79
N ALA A 35 8.87 -9.96 18.24
CA ALA A 35 10.26 -10.20 18.66
C ALA A 35 10.30 -11.13 19.89
N ASP A 36 9.47 -10.87 20.90
CA ASP A 36 9.43 -11.63 22.14
C ASP A 36 8.91 -13.07 21.94
N SER A 37 7.95 -13.25 21.02
CA SER A 37 7.38 -14.57 20.74
C SER A 37 8.20 -15.40 19.76
N GLY A 38 9.07 -14.81 18.96
CA GLY A 38 9.81 -15.47 17.89
C GLY A 38 8.93 -16.06 16.77
N LEU A 39 7.67 -15.60 16.67
CA LEU A 39 6.74 -16.10 15.66
C LEU A 39 7.10 -15.67 14.25
N TYR A 40 6.79 -16.54 13.32
CA TYR A 40 6.78 -16.19 11.90
C TYR A 40 5.51 -15.40 11.55
N ALA A 41 5.68 -14.25 10.88
CA ALA A 41 4.57 -13.44 10.43
C ALA A 41 4.88 -12.71 9.12
N VAL A 42 3.86 -12.46 8.31
CA VAL A 42 3.89 -11.45 7.24
C VAL A 42 3.04 -10.26 7.69
N ILE A 43 3.64 -9.09 7.77
CA ILE A 43 2.96 -7.84 8.12
C ILE A 43 3.08 -6.88 6.95
N SER A 44 1.96 -6.62 6.28
CA SER A 44 1.93 -5.66 5.18
C SER A 44 0.62 -4.87 5.17
N PRO A 45 0.65 -3.54 5.25
CA PRO A 45 -0.55 -2.71 5.22
C PRO A 45 -1.24 -2.73 3.85
N ASN A 46 -0.58 -3.23 2.82
CA ASN A 46 -1.13 -3.42 1.49
C ASN A 46 -0.72 -4.78 0.94
N MET A 47 -1.72 -5.59 0.57
CA MET A 47 -1.52 -6.92 -0.03
C MET A 47 -1.57 -6.90 -1.57
N GLY A 48 -1.79 -5.74 -2.18
CA GLY A 48 -1.74 -5.57 -3.64
C GLY A 48 -0.30 -5.57 -4.16
N LYS A 49 0.17 -6.71 -4.65
CA LYS A 49 1.56 -6.94 -5.07
C LYS A 49 2.11 -5.84 -5.98
N GLN A 50 1.37 -5.51 -7.03
CA GLN A 50 1.78 -4.52 -8.04
C GLN A 50 1.82 -3.09 -7.49
N ILE A 51 0.95 -2.77 -6.55
CA ILE A 51 0.94 -1.46 -5.87
C ILE A 51 2.16 -1.33 -4.95
N VAL A 52 2.50 -2.40 -4.22
CA VAL A 52 3.71 -2.43 -3.38
C VAL A 52 4.98 -2.40 -4.23
N ALA A 53 4.99 -3.07 -5.40
CA ALA A 53 6.09 -3.00 -6.36
C ALA A 53 6.28 -1.56 -6.87
N LEU A 54 5.21 -0.88 -7.30
CA LEU A 54 5.26 0.52 -7.74
C LEU A 54 5.80 1.44 -6.62
N GLN A 55 5.29 1.30 -5.41
CA GLN A 55 5.78 2.07 -4.26
C GLN A 55 7.27 1.81 -4.00
N SER A 56 7.71 0.56 -4.09
CA SER A 56 9.12 0.19 -3.91
C SER A 56 10.03 0.79 -4.99
N MET A 57 9.59 0.79 -6.25
CA MET A 57 10.30 1.44 -7.35
C MET A 57 10.44 2.94 -7.14
N LEU A 58 9.36 3.63 -6.76
CA LEU A 58 9.39 5.07 -6.50
C LEU A 58 10.23 5.41 -5.26
N THR A 59 10.18 4.59 -4.22
CA THR A 59 11.04 4.74 -3.03
C THR A 59 12.53 4.61 -3.41
N GLN A 60 12.87 3.65 -4.26
CA GLN A 60 14.24 3.48 -4.74
C GLN A 60 14.66 4.66 -5.63
N ALA A 61 13.80 5.08 -6.56
CA ALA A 61 14.05 6.24 -7.40
C ALA A 61 14.28 7.53 -6.58
N ALA A 62 13.54 7.72 -5.47
CA ALA A 62 13.72 8.86 -4.58
C ALA A 62 15.10 8.85 -3.87
N ARG A 63 15.66 7.67 -3.61
CA ARG A 63 17.02 7.52 -3.05
C ARG A 63 18.10 7.79 -4.09
N ASP A 64 17.91 7.28 -5.30
CA ASP A 64 18.90 7.33 -6.37
C ASP A 64 18.91 8.70 -7.07
N PHE A 65 17.77 9.37 -7.14
CA PHE A 65 17.55 10.62 -7.88
C PHE A 65 16.84 11.69 -7.02
N PRO A 66 17.35 12.05 -5.83
CA PRO A 66 16.70 13.03 -4.98
C PRO A 66 16.62 14.38 -5.71
N GLY A 67 15.44 14.98 -5.74
CA GLY A 67 15.22 16.27 -6.41
C GLY A 67 15.04 16.20 -7.94
N ALA A 68 14.98 15.01 -8.55
CA ALA A 68 14.82 14.87 -10.01
C ALA A 68 13.61 15.62 -10.59
N TRP A 69 12.54 15.80 -9.80
CA TRP A 69 11.35 16.55 -10.18
C TRP A 69 11.17 17.85 -9.39
N SER A 70 12.26 18.44 -8.90
CA SER A 70 12.19 19.76 -8.28
C SER A 70 11.63 20.80 -9.23
N GLY A 71 10.68 21.61 -8.74
CA GLY A 71 10.00 22.63 -9.54
C GLY A 71 8.77 22.15 -10.29
N TYR A 72 8.56 20.84 -10.44
CA TYR A 72 7.27 20.33 -10.97
C TYR A 72 6.14 20.56 -9.96
N THR A 73 4.93 20.77 -10.47
CA THR A 73 3.70 20.73 -9.68
C THR A 73 3.11 19.34 -9.69
N MET A 74 2.38 18.98 -8.65
CA MET A 74 1.66 17.70 -8.55
C MET A 74 0.19 17.93 -8.28
N LYS A 75 -0.66 17.17 -8.98
CA LYS A 75 -2.08 17.00 -8.66
C LYS A 75 -2.31 15.53 -8.35
N VAL A 76 -3.05 15.26 -7.27
CA VAL A 76 -3.43 13.91 -6.88
C VAL A 76 -4.94 13.84 -6.77
N THR A 77 -5.55 12.87 -7.46
CA THR A 77 -6.97 12.58 -7.37
C THR A 77 -7.17 11.14 -7.00
N GLU A 78 -7.98 10.86 -5.99
CA GLU A 78 -8.37 9.51 -5.62
C GLU A 78 -9.89 9.32 -5.59
N SER A 79 -10.32 8.14 -5.96
CA SER A 79 -11.71 7.71 -5.86
C SER A 79 -11.83 6.42 -5.08
N HIS A 80 -12.73 6.43 -4.11
CA HIS A 80 -13.15 5.26 -3.32
C HIS A 80 -14.65 5.34 -3.07
N GLN A 81 -15.27 4.23 -2.61
CA GLN A 81 -16.69 4.23 -2.27
C GLN A 81 -17.05 5.39 -1.31
N SER A 82 -18.27 5.91 -1.42
CA SER A 82 -18.75 7.11 -0.70
C SER A 82 -18.63 7.01 0.82
N THR A 83 -18.67 5.79 1.38
CA THR A 83 -18.54 5.52 2.82
C THR A 83 -17.12 5.69 3.36
N LYS A 84 -16.11 5.81 2.48
CA LYS A 84 -14.73 6.06 2.89
C LYS A 84 -14.49 7.56 3.12
N VAL A 85 -14.39 7.97 4.37
CA VAL A 85 -14.18 9.38 4.77
C VAL A 85 -12.71 9.82 4.78
N ASP A 86 -11.79 8.90 5.05
CA ASP A 86 -10.36 9.20 5.16
C ASP A 86 -9.65 9.11 3.80
N THR A 87 -8.51 9.81 3.71
CA THR A 87 -7.59 9.70 2.57
C THR A 87 -6.89 8.35 2.55
N SER A 88 -6.73 7.77 1.37
CA SER A 88 -6.05 6.49 1.17
C SER A 88 -4.63 6.48 1.72
N GLY A 89 -4.30 5.46 2.53
CA GLY A 89 -2.93 5.22 2.97
C GLY A 89 -1.97 4.98 1.80
N THR A 90 -2.43 4.35 0.72
CA THR A 90 -1.66 4.16 -0.51
C THR A 90 -1.37 5.49 -1.20
N ALA A 91 -2.36 6.39 -1.29
CA ALA A 91 -2.15 7.71 -1.86
C ALA A 91 -1.10 8.51 -1.08
N LYS A 92 -1.21 8.53 0.26
CA LYS A 92 -0.23 9.19 1.13
C LYS A 92 1.19 8.64 0.93
N ALA A 93 1.34 7.32 0.93
CA ALA A 93 2.64 6.68 0.76
C ALA A 93 3.29 6.96 -0.61
N LEU A 94 2.51 7.04 -1.69
CA LEU A 94 3.03 7.42 -3.00
C LEU A 94 3.37 8.92 -3.07
N VAL A 95 2.59 9.79 -2.43
CA VAL A 95 2.93 11.22 -2.28
C VAL A 95 4.28 11.39 -1.57
N GLU A 96 4.52 10.66 -0.48
CA GLU A 96 5.82 10.68 0.23
C GLU A 96 6.99 10.27 -0.69
N CYS A 97 6.79 9.27 -1.55
CA CYS A 97 7.80 8.90 -2.55
C CYS A 97 8.07 10.04 -3.54
N PHE A 98 7.03 10.69 -4.04
CA PHE A 98 7.16 11.85 -4.94
C PHE A 98 7.80 13.06 -4.25
N GLN A 99 7.51 13.30 -2.97
CA GLN A 99 8.19 14.33 -2.18
C GLN A 99 9.70 14.03 -2.08
N GLY A 100 10.09 12.78 -1.89
CA GLY A 100 11.49 12.34 -1.93
C GLY A 100 12.19 12.61 -3.26
N LEU A 101 11.44 12.65 -4.36
CA LEU A 101 11.90 13.03 -5.69
C LEU A 101 11.93 14.56 -5.92
N GLY A 102 11.60 15.36 -4.91
CA GLY A 102 11.72 16.83 -4.93
C GLY A 102 10.41 17.58 -5.18
N LEU A 103 9.28 16.89 -5.28
CA LEU A 103 7.97 17.53 -5.42
C LEU A 103 7.51 18.14 -4.08
N LYS A 104 6.88 19.31 -4.17
CA LYS A 104 6.20 19.93 -3.03
C LYS A 104 4.71 19.70 -3.18
N PHE A 105 4.12 19.05 -2.20
CA PHE A 105 2.69 18.74 -2.18
C PHE A 105 2.23 18.47 -0.75
N ASP A 106 1.10 19.02 -0.36
CA ASP A 106 0.50 18.72 0.94
C ASP A 106 -0.55 17.61 0.77
N VAL A 107 -0.50 16.59 1.62
CA VAL A 107 -1.45 15.46 1.60
C VAL A 107 -2.90 15.93 1.72
N SER A 108 -3.15 17.08 2.35
CA SER A 108 -4.50 17.68 2.43
C SER A 108 -5.03 18.17 1.09
N GLU A 109 -4.17 18.35 0.08
CA GLU A 109 -4.54 18.77 -1.28
C GLU A 109 -5.00 17.59 -2.16
N ILE A 110 -4.98 16.35 -1.65
CA ILE A 110 -5.48 15.19 -2.39
C ILE A 110 -6.99 15.36 -2.62
N GLU A 111 -7.37 15.41 -3.89
CA GLU A 111 -8.78 15.49 -4.31
C GLU A 111 -9.47 14.15 -4.07
N LEU A 112 -10.52 14.17 -3.25
CA LEU A 112 -11.28 12.96 -2.89
C LEU A 112 -12.59 12.90 -3.68
N LEU A 113 -12.69 11.99 -4.65
CA LEU A 113 -13.93 11.75 -5.37
C LEU A 113 -14.77 10.72 -4.62
N ARG A 114 -15.89 11.17 -4.05
CA ARG A 114 -16.83 10.34 -3.26
C ARG A 114 -18.24 10.34 -3.85
N GLU A 115 -18.51 11.27 -4.78
CA GLU A 115 -19.80 11.41 -5.47
C GLU A 115 -19.82 10.58 -6.75
N HIS A 116 -20.91 9.84 -7.00
CA HIS A 116 -21.04 8.92 -8.13
C HIS A 116 -20.78 9.57 -9.49
N GLN A 117 -21.26 10.81 -9.69
CA GLN A 117 -21.06 11.51 -10.96
C GLN A 117 -19.57 11.78 -11.23
N GLY A 118 -18.84 12.25 -10.23
CA GLY A 118 -17.38 12.46 -10.33
C GLY A 118 -16.62 11.15 -10.51
N GLN A 119 -17.04 10.10 -9.83
CA GLN A 119 -16.46 8.76 -9.95
C GLN A 119 -16.62 8.17 -11.35
N LEU A 120 -17.81 8.27 -11.94
CA LEU A 120 -18.10 7.84 -13.31
C LEU A 120 -17.26 8.65 -14.33
N ALA A 121 -17.18 9.96 -14.16
CA ALA A 121 -16.35 10.82 -15.02
C ALA A 121 -14.84 10.49 -14.87
N PHE A 122 -14.41 10.04 -13.72
CA PHE A 122 -13.03 9.58 -13.45
C PHE A 122 -12.73 8.18 -14.00
N GLY A 123 -13.77 7.48 -14.50
CA GLY A 123 -13.68 6.18 -15.16
C GLY A 123 -13.93 4.98 -14.23
N VAL A 124 -14.55 5.20 -13.07
CA VAL A 124 -14.98 4.09 -12.21
C VAL A 124 -16.19 3.40 -12.87
N PRO A 125 -16.17 2.07 -13.08
CA PRO A 125 -17.32 1.37 -13.64
C PRO A 125 -18.53 1.44 -12.70
N GLN A 126 -19.73 1.53 -13.27
CA GLN A 126 -21.00 1.61 -12.53
C GLN A 126 -21.14 0.55 -11.43
N ASP A 127 -20.77 -0.69 -11.74
CA ASP A 127 -20.88 -1.83 -10.83
C ASP A 127 -19.92 -1.77 -9.63
N HIS A 128 -18.95 -0.85 -9.68
CA HIS A 128 -17.93 -0.71 -8.65
C HIS A 128 -18.04 0.58 -7.82
N LEU A 129 -19.06 1.39 -8.06
CA LEU A 129 -19.28 2.61 -7.27
C LEU A 129 -19.45 2.30 -5.78
N ASP A 130 -20.27 1.30 -5.45
CA ASP A 130 -20.60 0.92 -4.07
C ASP A 130 -19.94 -0.40 -3.62
N SER A 131 -19.54 -1.28 -4.55
CA SER A 131 -18.96 -2.58 -4.23
C SER A 131 -17.48 -2.55 -3.82
N GLY A 132 -16.86 -1.39 -3.92
CA GLY A 132 -15.47 -1.15 -3.55
C GLY A 132 -14.54 -1.01 -4.77
N HIS A 133 -13.92 0.15 -4.83
CA HIS A 133 -12.87 0.48 -5.80
C HIS A 133 -11.79 1.33 -5.13
N ALA A 134 -10.63 1.42 -5.78
CA ALA A 134 -9.53 2.27 -5.39
C ALA A 134 -8.84 2.79 -6.65
N PHE A 135 -9.19 4.00 -7.09
CA PHE A 135 -8.64 4.64 -8.27
C PHE A 135 -7.77 5.82 -7.85
N HIS A 136 -6.57 5.91 -8.39
CA HIS A 136 -5.61 6.95 -8.05
C HIS A 136 -4.92 7.46 -9.30
N THR A 137 -4.82 8.77 -9.44
CA THR A 137 -4.05 9.44 -10.50
C THR A 137 -3.15 10.49 -9.87
N TYR A 138 -1.87 10.46 -10.25
CA TYR A 138 -0.83 11.41 -9.86
C TYR A 138 -0.33 12.08 -11.11
N THR A 139 -0.61 13.36 -11.28
CA THR A 139 -0.20 14.14 -12.47
C THR A 139 0.90 15.10 -12.06
N LEU A 140 2.06 14.99 -12.71
CA LEU A 140 3.22 15.84 -12.48
C LEU A 140 3.40 16.73 -13.70
N THR A 141 3.48 18.06 -13.52
CA THR A 141 3.57 19.02 -14.61
C THR A 141 4.82 19.89 -14.44
N SER A 142 5.61 20.03 -15.51
CA SER A 142 6.79 20.91 -15.52
C SER A 142 6.41 22.37 -15.30
N PRO A 143 7.34 23.24 -14.85
CA PRO A 143 7.07 24.65 -14.58
C PRO A 143 6.49 25.44 -15.77
N ASP A 144 6.87 25.07 -16.98
CA ASP A 144 6.40 25.67 -18.23
C ASP A 144 5.19 24.96 -18.86
N GLY A 145 4.72 23.88 -18.23
CA GLY A 145 3.60 23.08 -18.70
C GLY A 145 3.88 22.19 -19.92
N SER A 146 5.11 22.18 -20.43
CA SER A 146 5.47 21.45 -21.66
C SER A 146 5.62 19.94 -21.47
N VAL A 147 5.83 19.48 -20.23
CA VAL A 147 6.00 18.06 -19.89
C VAL A 147 5.02 17.66 -18.80
N VAL A 148 4.29 16.59 -19.06
CA VAL A 148 3.35 16.01 -18.11
C VAL A 148 3.64 14.51 -17.94
N PHE A 149 3.78 14.07 -16.70
CA PHE A 149 3.78 12.66 -16.36
C PHE A 149 2.48 12.31 -15.63
N GLU A 150 1.89 11.19 -15.99
CA GLU A 150 0.72 10.67 -15.27
C GLU A 150 0.99 9.25 -14.79
N PHE A 151 0.88 9.03 -13.50
CA PHE A 151 0.92 7.72 -12.87
C PHE A 151 -0.48 7.38 -12.41
N LYS A 152 -1.00 6.26 -12.89
CA LYS A 152 -2.38 5.84 -12.61
C LYS A 152 -2.42 4.38 -12.23
N HIS A 153 -3.16 4.07 -11.17
CA HIS A 153 -3.50 2.69 -10.83
C HIS A 153 -4.93 2.60 -10.34
N ASN A 154 -5.65 1.64 -10.88
CA ASN A 154 -7.06 1.45 -10.63
C ASN A 154 -7.33 0.01 -10.21
N VAL A 155 -8.06 -0.16 -9.12
CA VAL A 155 -8.47 -1.46 -8.60
C VAL A 155 -9.99 -1.47 -8.50
N CYS A 156 -10.61 -2.50 -9.08
CA CYS A 156 -12.01 -2.84 -8.91
C CYS A 156 -12.12 -4.13 -8.09
N GLY A 157 -12.94 -4.12 -7.08
CA GLY A 157 -13.12 -5.25 -6.17
C GLY A 157 -11.92 -5.50 -5.25
N ARG A 158 -11.77 -6.75 -4.79
CA ARG A 158 -10.77 -7.11 -3.77
C ARG A 158 -9.86 -8.27 -4.18
N ARG A 159 -9.98 -8.77 -5.41
CA ARG A 159 -9.28 -9.96 -5.88
C ARG A 159 -7.76 -9.82 -5.76
N THR A 160 -7.19 -8.70 -6.19
CA THR A 160 -5.74 -8.45 -6.13
C THR A 160 -5.18 -8.54 -4.69
N TYR A 161 -5.96 -8.11 -3.69
CA TYR A 161 -5.55 -8.22 -2.28
C TYR A 161 -5.68 -9.66 -1.76
N ALA A 162 -6.70 -10.40 -2.19
CA ALA A 162 -6.87 -11.81 -1.84
C ALA A 162 -5.73 -12.65 -2.40
N GLU A 163 -5.38 -12.48 -3.67
CA GLU A 163 -4.24 -13.15 -4.32
C GLU A 163 -2.94 -12.88 -3.57
N GLY A 164 -2.63 -11.61 -3.26
CA GLY A 164 -1.44 -11.28 -2.49
C GLY A 164 -1.44 -11.84 -1.06
N SER A 165 -2.62 -12.00 -0.44
CA SER A 165 -2.72 -12.64 0.88
C SER A 165 -2.44 -14.13 0.80
N VAL A 166 -2.90 -14.81 -0.25
CA VAL A 166 -2.60 -16.24 -0.50
C VAL A 166 -1.10 -16.43 -0.73
N ASP A 167 -0.50 -15.61 -1.61
CA ASP A 167 0.95 -15.66 -1.84
C ASP A 167 1.74 -15.44 -0.54
N ALA A 168 1.29 -14.50 0.31
CA ALA A 168 1.91 -14.27 1.61
C ALA A 168 1.84 -15.49 2.53
N CYS A 169 0.73 -16.22 2.53
CA CYS A 169 0.60 -17.46 3.30
C CYS A 169 1.54 -18.56 2.77
N LEU A 170 1.59 -18.74 1.46
CA LEU A 170 2.48 -19.74 0.82
C LEU A 170 3.95 -19.41 1.07
N PHE A 171 4.33 -18.15 0.92
CA PHE A 171 5.67 -17.68 1.21
C PHE A 171 6.02 -17.92 2.69
N LEU A 172 5.14 -17.51 3.62
CA LEU A 172 5.36 -17.70 5.05
C LEU A 172 5.57 -19.17 5.40
N LYS A 173 4.74 -20.05 4.83
CA LYS A 173 4.91 -21.51 4.97
C LYS A 173 6.29 -21.98 4.52
N SER A 174 6.76 -21.52 3.36
CA SER A 174 8.07 -21.90 2.82
C SER A 174 9.22 -21.41 3.73
N GLN A 175 9.10 -20.23 4.34
CA GLN A 175 10.09 -19.70 5.28
C GLN A 175 10.14 -20.51 6.59
N ILE A 176 8.97 -20.94 7.06
CA ILE A 176 8.88 -21.84 8.24
C ILE A 176 9.55 -23.18 7.94
N ASP A 177 9.23 -23.81 6.81
CA ASP A 177 9.78 -25.10 6.41
C ASP A 177 11.30 -25.05 6.22
N ALA A 178 11.81 -23.91 5.72
CA ALA A 178 13.25 -23.68 5.56
C ALA A 178 13.97 -23.32 6.87
N GLY A 179 13.25 -23.11 7.96
CA GLY A 179 13.84 -22.67 9.23
C GLY A 179 14.51 -21.30 9.15
N SER A 180 13.95 -20.37 8.34
CA SER A 180 14.51 -19.05 8.15
C SER A 180 14.84 -18.36 9.48
N GLU A 181 16.01 -17.69 9.57
CA GLU A 181 16.37 -16.87 10.71
C GLU A 181 15.48 -15.62 10.83
N GLN A 182 15.12 -15.04 9.67
CA GLN A 182 14.14 -13.94 9.64
C GLN A 182 12.75 -14.49 9.99
N ARG A 183 12.06 -13.82 10.89
CA ARG A 183 10.75 -14.22 11.39
C ARG A 183 9.61 -13.35 10.89
N VAL A 184 9.88 -12.07 10.66
CA VAL A 184 8.86 -11.10 10.24
C VAL A 184 9.19 -10.60 8.83
N PHE A 185 8.22 -10.72 7.94
CA PHE A 185 8.34 -10.40 6.53
C PHE A 185 7.29 -9.36 6.11
N SER A 186 7.56 -8.67 5.03
CA SER A 186 6.66 -7.74 4.34
C SER A 186 6.29 -8.25 2.94
N MET A 187 5.33 -7.60 2.29
CA MET A 187 5.05 -7.87 0.87
C MET A 187 6.28 -7.58 -0.03
N GLN A 188 7.16 -6.65 0.35
CA GLN A 188 8.39 -6.40 -0.39
C GLN A 188 9.35 -7.59 -0.35
N ASP A 189 9.41 -8.31 0.77
CA ASP A 189 10.26 -9.51 0.90
C ASP A 189 9.74 -10.63 0.01
N ILE A 190 8.41 -10.79 -0.08
CA ILE A 190 7.75 -11.75 -0.97
C ILE A 190 8.06 -11.43 -2.44
N LEU A 191 7.94 -10.15 -2.83
CA LEU A 191 8.25 -9.69 -4.18
C LEU A 191 9.72 -9.94 -4.55
N ARG A 192 10.65 -9.64 -3.65
CA ARG A 192 12.09 -9.85 -3.85
C ARG A 192 12.45 -11.33 -3.99
N ALA A 193 11.75 -12.19 -3.28
CA ALA A 193 11.94 -13.63 -3.36
C ALA A 193 11.38 -14.25 -4.67
N GLY A 194 10.61 -13.49 -5.46
CA GLY A 194 9.93 -14.01 -6.65
C GLY A 194 8.84 -15.03 -6.33
N ALA A 195 8.37 -15.09 -5.09
CA ALA A 195 7.37 -16.05 -4.61
C ALA A 195 5.94 -15.55 -4.96
N LEU A 196 5.63 -15.59 -6.26
CA LEU A 196 4.37 -15.11 -6.82
C LEU A 196 3.69 -16.21 -7.62
N SER A 197 2.39 -16.39 -7.44
CA SER A 197 1.53 -17.29 -8.24
C SER A 197 0.71 -16.51 -9.26
#